data_9ec59efe0bd8ac0785c35acb96d43000
#
_entry.id   9ec59efe0bd8ac0785c35acb96d43000
#
_cell.length_a   1.000
_cell.length_b   1.000
_cell.length_c   1.000
_cell.angle_alpha   90.00
_cell.angle_beta   90.00
_cell.angle_gamma   90.00
#
_symmetry.space_group_name_H-M   'P 1'
#
loop_
_entity.id
_entity.type
_entity.pdbx_description
1 polymer ?
#
loop_
_entity_poly.entity_id
_entity_poly.type
_entity_poly.pdbx_seq_one_letter_code
_entity_poly.pdbx_strand_id
1 'polypeptide(L)'
;MPEPPTLVRRGRLLRIGAAAVVLLAVATYVAVQYATGGRAKPRCVVASANGDGASYEFTAEQAVNAATISAVGTSRGMPERAVTIALATALQESGLRNIHHGDRDSLGLFQQRPSEGWGSERQIMDPVYAAERFYAHLAKIPGYSRLPLTVAAQRVQRSGYPQAYAKHEPDATLLAASLTGRAAASLTCDGRPAGGDGTRAGDPARVKSALVRDFGKDVAPAADRERRSVRIPVPATVESAQGGERQRGWELAQWAVSNASALHIERVSYAGREWTAGDTGDAADAWRKVSAKGPSGAGPGASGSVEEVRIVTGQ
;
A
#
# COMPACT_ATOMS: atom_id res chain seq x y z
N MET A 1 -36.44 -63.82 34.61
CA MET A 1 -36.07 -63.52 33.23
C MET A 1 -35.20 -62.30 33.22
N PRO A 2 -33.93 -62.39 32.81
CA PRO A 2 -33.07 -61.21 32.77
C PRO A 2 -33.30 -60.45 31.46
N GLU A 3 -33.49 -59.11 31.58
CA GLU A 3 -33.60 -58.21 30.44
C GLU A 3 -32.29 -58.13 29.65
N PRO A 4 -32.33 -57.88 28.31
CA PRO A 4 -31.14 -57.89 27.48
C PRO A 4 -30.37 -56.54 27.59
N PRO A 5 -29.04 -56.61 27.76
CA PRO A 5 -28.18 -55.40 27.96
C PRO A 5 -27.78 -54.69 26.65
N THR A 6 -28.57 -54.75 25.60
CA THR A 6 -28.16 -54.33 24.25
C THR A 6 -28.41 -52.85 23.89
N LEU A 7 -29.34 -52.18 24.52
CA LEU A 7 -29.70 -50.77 24.21
C LEU A 7 -28.70 -49.75 24.71
N VAL A 8 -28.12 -49.95 25.91
CA VAL A 8 -27.13 -49.02 26.50
C VAL A 8 -25.79 -49.06 25.74
N ARG A 9 -25.39 -50.21 25.22
CA ARG A 9 -24.14 -50.33 24.43
C ARG A 9 -24.24 -49.60 23.08
N ARG A 10 -25.38 -49.68 22.40
CA ARG A 10 -25.60 -49.00 21.12
C ARG A 10 -25.56 -47.45 21.29
N GLY A 11 -26.16 -46.91 22.30
CA GLY A 11 -26.12 -45.46 22.59
C GLY A 11 -24.71 -44.97 22.92
N ARG A 12 -23.89 -45.79 23.59
CA ARG A 12 -22.50 -45.43 23.90
C ARG A 12 -21.59 -45.50 22.67
N LEU A 13 -21.76 -46.47 21.79
CA LEU A 13 -21.05 -46.56 20.53
C LEU A 13 -21.42 -45.44 19.56
N LEU A 14 -22.69 -45.03 19.50
CA LEU A 14 -23.14 -43.88 18.70
C LEU A 14 -22.53 -42.55 19.21
N ARG A 15 -22.44 -42.35 20.52
CA ARG A 15 -21.81 -41.15 21.11
C ARG A 15 -20.30 -41.12 20.83
N ILE A 16 -19.62 -42.26 20.93
CA ILE A 16 -18.19 -42.38 20.62
C ILE A 16 -17.95 -42.15 19.12
N GLY A 17 -18.81 -42.69 18.24
CA GLY A 17 -18.73 -42.47 16.80
C GLY A 17 -18.96 -41.00 16.43
N ALA A 18 -19.96 -40.36 17.03
CA ALA A 18 -20.20 -38.93 16.82
C ALA A 18 -19.03 -38.06 17.31
N ALA A 19 -18.45 -38.37 18.47
CA ALA A 19 -17.27 -37.66 18.99
C ALA A 19 -16.05 -37.84 18.08
N ALA A 20 -15.83 -39.06 17.55
CA ALA A 20 -14.73 -39.31 16.61
C ALA A 20 -14.90 -38.56 15.29
N VAL A 21 -16.12 -38.44 14.76
CA VAL A 21 -16.42 -37.65 13.54
C VAL A 21 -16.15 -36.15 13.79
N VAL A 22 -16.56 -35.62 14.93
CA VAL A 22 -16.31 -34.22 15.29
C VAL A 22 -14.79 -33.97 15.44
N LEU A 23 -14.06 -34.86 16.10
CA LEU A 23 -12.60 -34.75 16.23
C LEU A 23 -11.88 -34.83 14.89
N LEU A 24 -12.30 -35.71 13.98
CA LEU A 24 -11.77 -35.80 12.64
C LEU A 24 -12.06 -34.53 11.83
N ALA A 25 -13.27 -33.98 11.93
CA ALA A 25 -13.63 -32.73 11.26
C ALA A 25 -12.78 -31.55 11.78
N VAL A 26 -12.58 -31.45 13.11
CA VAL A 26 -11.73 -30.43 13.73
C VAL A 26 -10.26 -30.62 13.31
N ALA A 27 -9.76 -31.86 13.36
CA ALA A 27 -8.39 -32.16 12.93
C ALA A 27 -8.16 -31.83 11.44
N THR A 28 -9.12 -32.18 10.59
CA THR A 28 -9.08 -31.82 9.15
C THR A 28 -9.14 -30.31 8.95
N TYR A 29 -10.01 -29.62 9.67
CA TYR A 29 -10.09 -28.16 9.66
C TYR A 29 -8.77 -27.51 10.08
N VAL A 30 -8.18 -27.97 11.19
CA VAL A 30 -6.88 -27.49 11.69
C VAL A 30 -5.76 -27.81 10.70
N ALA A 31 -5.75 -29.02 10.11
CA ALA A 31 -4.75 -29.41 9.10
C ALA A 31 -4.89 -28.56 7.82
N VAL A 32 -6.11 -28.29 7.36
CA VAL A 32 -6.37 -27.38 6.23
C VAL A 32 -5.94 -25.96 6.59
N GLN A 33 -6.25 -25.45 7.77
CA GLN A 33 -5.78 -24.15 8.24
C GLN A 33 -4.26 -24.09 8.33
N TYR A 34 -3.61 -25.15 8.80
CA TYR A 34 -2.14 -25.21 8.86
C TYR A 34 -1.52 -25.32 7.46
N ALA A 35 -2.12 -26.07 6.55
CA ALA A 35 -1.65 -26.23 5.17
C ALA A 35 -1.95 -24.99 4.29
N THR A 36 -3.08 -24.31 4.52
CA THR A 36 -3.51 -23.14 3.75
C THR A 36 -3.24 -21.81 4.46
N GLY A 37 -3.14 -21.78 5.79
CA GLY A 37 -2.93 -20.60 6.61
C GLY A 37 -1.51 -20.07 6.65
N GLY A 38 -0.55 -20.77 6.03
CA GLY A 38 0.86 -20.39 6.05
C GLY A 38 1.27 -19.27 5.08
N ARG A 39 0.37 -18.78 4.24
CA ARG A 39 0.62 -17.62 3.37
C ARG A 39 -0.18 -16.44 3.88
N ALA A 40 0.32 -15.81 4.94
CA ALA A 40 -0.18 -14.51 5.35
C ALA A 40 -0.20 -13.58 4.12
N LYS A 41 -1.33 -12.89 3.90
CA LYS A 41 -1.39 -11.88 2.83
C LYS A 41 -0.27 -10.88 3.06
N PRO A 42 0.44 -10.44 2.00
CA PRO A 42 1.48 -9.43 2.14
C PRO A 42 0.95 -8.22 2.89
N ARG A 43 1.63 -7.87 3.98
CA ARG A 43 1.26 -6.75 4.85
C ARG A 43 2.23 -5.61 4.65
N CYS A 44 1.70 -4.40 4.81
CA CYS A 44 2.47 -3.18 4.90
C CYS A 44 2.19 -2.52 6.25
N VAL A 45 3.18 -1.84 6.77
CA VAL A 45 3.09 -1.05 8.00
C VAL A 45 3.65 0.34 7.73
N VAL A 46 2.89 1.36 8.09
CA VAL A 46 3.39 2.72 8.21
C VAL A 46 3.48 3.09 9.68
N ALA A 47 4.60 3.67 10.09
CA ALA A 47 4.83 4.10 11.47
C ALA A 47 5.11 5.61 11.54
N SER A 48 4.75 6.21 12.67
CA SER A 48 5.06 7.60 12.96
C SER A 48 6.57 7.81 13.08
N ALA A 49 7.07 8.86 12.46
CA ALA A 49 8.46 9.27 12.62
C ALA A 49 8.71 10.07 13.92
N ASN A 50 7.67 10.37 14.70
CA ASN A 50 7.76 11.20 15.90
C ASN A 50 8.11 10.43 17.18
N GLY A 51 8.22 9.10 17.12
CA GLY A 51 8.52 8.25 18.27
C GLY A 51 7.35 8.08 19.26
N ASP A 52 6.12 8.40 18.84
CA ASP A 52 4.89 8.24 19.63
C ASP A 52 4.32 6.83 19.57
N GLY A 53 4.95 5.91 18.82
CA GLY A 53 4.53 4.53 18.64
C GLY A 53 3.29 4.34 17.75
N ALA A 54 2.74 5.40 17.17
CA ALA A 54 1.60 5.29 16.28
C ALA A 54 1.98 4.54 14.99
N SER A 55 1.16 3.56 14.61
CA SER A 55 1.35 2.77 13.39
C SER A 55 0.00 2.34 12.81
N TYR A 56 -0.01 2.05 11.51
CA TYR A 56 -1.17 1.54 10.80
C TYR A 56 -0.75 0.38 9.89
N GLU A 57 -1.46 -0.76 10.02
CA GLU A 57 -1.27 -1.95 9.20
C GLU A 57 -2.30 -1.99 8.07
N PHE A 58 -1.85 -2.37 6.87
CA PHE A 58 -2.69 -2.44 5.68
C PHE A 58 -2.16 -3.48 4.69
N THR A 59 -2.97 -3.86 3.71
CA THR A 59 -2.59 -4.87 2.71
C THR A 59 -1.73 -4.27 1.60
N ALA A 60 -1.02 -5.12 0.84
CA ALA A 60 -0.26 -4.69 -0.32
C ALA A 60 -1.14 -4.02 -1.40
N GLU A 61 -2.39 -4.45 -1.58
CA GLU A 61 -3.35 -3.78 -2.48
C GLU A 61 -3.64 -2.35 -2.03
N GLN A 62 -3.93 -2.18 -0.74
CA GLN A 62 -4.16 -0.86 -0.15
C GLN A 62 -2.91 0.03 -0.27
N ALA A 63 -1.71 -0.55 -0.13
CA ALA A 63 -0.45 0.18 -0.27
C ALA A 63 -0.26 0.74 -1.69
N VAL A 64 -0.49 -0.06 -2.72
CA VAL A 64 -0.46 0.37 -4.13
C VAL A 64 -1.43 1.51 -4.36
N ASN A 65 -2.67 1.36 -3.92
CA ASN A 65 -3.71 2.37 -4.13
C ASN A 65 -3.41 3.68 -3.36
N ALA A 66 -2.93 3.58 -2.11
CA ALA A 66 -2.52 4.75 -1.34
C ALA A 66 -1.34 5.48 -1.99
N ALA A 67 -0.35 4.74 -2.49
CA ALA A 67 0.79 5.29 -3.20
C ALA A 67 0.38 5.99 -4.52
N THR A 68 -0.55 5.40 -5.28
CA THR A 68 -1.11 6.04 -6.49
C THR A 68 -1.85 7.33 -6.15
N ILE A 69 -2.72 7.33 -5.11
CA ILE A 69 -3.44 8.54 -4.66
C ILE A 69 -2.44 9.64 -4.28
N SER A 70 -1.40 9.30 -3.51
CA SER A 70 -0.38 10.27 -3.09
C SER A 70 0.40 10.81 -4.28
N ALA A 71 0.90 9.95 -5.15
CA ALA A 71 1.68 10.31 -6.33
C ALA A 71 0.93 11.26 -7.27
N VAL A 72 -0.35 10.97 -7.53
CA VAL A 72 -1.21 11.85 -8.34
C VAL A 72 -1.39 13.22 -7.67
N GLY A 73 -1.58 13.25 -6.34
CA GLY A 73 -1.72 14.50 -5.59
C GLY A 73 -0.46 15.36 -5.67
N THR A 74 0.69 14.80 -5.36
CA THR A 74 1.98 15.51 -5.37
C THR A 74 2.40 15.96 -6.76
N SER A 75 2.17 15.14 -7.80
CA SER A 75 2.42 15.52 -9.20
C SER A 75 1.57 16.66 -9.69
N ARG A 76 0.44 16.91 -9.05
CA ARG A 76 -0.43 18.09 -9.30
C ARG A 76 -0.08 19.29 -8.42
N GLY A 77 1.00 19.22 -7.65
CA GLY A 77 1.39 20.28 -6.71
C GLY A 77 0.45 20.44 -5.52
N MET A 78 -0.38 19.42 -5.22
CA MET A 78 -1.30 19.46 -4.08
C MET A 78 -0.52 19.29 -2.77
N PRO A 79 -0.88 20.06 -1.72
CA PRO A 79 -0.24 19.95 -0.41
C PRO A 79 -0.54 18.61 0.28
N GLU A 80 0.30 18.20 1.22
CA GLU A 80 0.12 16.98 2.04
C GLU A 80 -1.29 16.90 2.65
N ARG A 81 -1.86 18.02 3.08
CA ARG A 81 -3.23 18.07 3.60
C ARG A 81 -4.26 17.58 2.58
N ALA A 82 -4.07 17.86 1.29
CA ALA A 82 -4.94 17.34 0.24
C ALA A 82 -4.80 15.82 0.10
N VAL A 83 -3.57 15.30 0.21
CA VAL A 83 -3.29 13.85 0.20
C VAL A 83 -3.94 13.19 1.41
N THR A 84 -3.84 13.77 2.60
CA THR A 84 -4.53 13.27 3.81
C THR A 84 -6.04 13.19 3.61
N ILE A 85 -6.66 14.24 3.04
CA ILE A 85 -8.10 14.26 2.77
C ILE A 85 -8.48 13.16 1.77
N ALA A 86 -7.71 12.99 0.70
CA ALA A 86 -7.97 11.96 -0.32
C ALA A 86 -7.84 10.55 0.26
N LEU A 87 -6.79 10.28 1.04
CA LEU A 87 -6.57 8.97 1.67
C LEU A 87 -7.67 8.64 2.70
N ALA A 88 -8.04 9.59 3.57
CA ALA A 88 -9.14 9.39 4.51
C ALA A 88 -10.48 9.14 3.80
N THR A 89 -10.70 9.82 2.67
CA THR A 89 -11.88 9.59 1.85
C THR A 89 -11.87 8.18 1.26
N ALA A 90 -10.78 7.76 0.62
CA ALA A 90 -10.67 6.42 0.04
C ALA A 90 -10.73 5.31 1.11
N LEU A 91 -10.20 5.55 2.32
CA LEU A 91 -10.35 4.64 3.46
C LEU A 91 -11.83 4.47 3.84
N GLN A 92 -12.59 5.56 3.89
CA GLN A 92 -14.02 5.50 4.24
C GLN A 92 -14.86 4.87 3.13
N GLU A 93 -14.61 5.21 1.87
CA GLU A 93 -15.46 4.82 0.74
C GLU A 93 -15.25 3.37 0.31
N SER A 94 -14.01 2.89 0.32
CA SER A 94 -13.65 1.56 -0.19
C SER A 94 -12.67 0.77 0.69
N GLY A 95 -12.17 1.36 1.76
CA GLY A 95 -11.03 0.83 2.50
C GLY A 95 -9.76 0.79 1.64
N LEU A 96 -9.52 1.79 0.79
CA LEU A 96 -8.39 1.83 -0.16
C LEU A 96 -8.39 0.66 -1.16
N ARG A 97 -9.53 0.09 -1.50
CA ARG A 97 -9.67 -0.98 -2.50
C ARG A 97 -10.38 -0.48 -3.75
N ASN A 98 -9.90 -0.89 -4.90
CA ASN A 98 -10.52 -0.49 -6.17
C ASN A 98 -11.65 -1.46 -6.52
N ILE A 99 -12.83 -1.27 -5.91
CA ILE A 99 -13.96 -2.21 -5.94
C ILE A 99 -14.93 -1.90 -7.09
N HIS A 100 -15.46 -2.98 -7.71
CA HIS A 100 -16.36 -2.92 -8.86
C HIS A 100 -17.86 -2.79 -8.48
N HIS A 101 -18.15 -2.54 -7.23
CA HIS A 101 -19.52 -2.46 -6.72
C HIS A 101 -19.59 -1.43 -5.58
N GLY A 102 -20.78 -0.91 -5.34
CA GLY A 102 -21.06 0.04 -4.26
C GLY A 102 -22.56 0.33 -4.18
N ASP A 103 -22.93 1.39 -3.47
CA ASP A 103 -24.32 1.86 -3.46
C ASP A 103 -24.66 2.43 -4.84
N ARG A 104 -25.80 1.97 -5.39
CA ARG A 104 -26.27 2.31 -6.74
C ARG A 104 -25.21 1.96 -7.80
N ASP A 105 -24.70 2.97 -8.51
CA ASP A 105 -23.66 2.85 -9.54
C ASP A 105 -22.28 3.31 -9.09
N SER A 106 -22.02 3.31 -7.75
CA SER A 106 -20.73 3.72 -7.19
C SER A 106 -19.64 2.69 -7.43
N LEU A 107 -18.44 3.16 -7.82
CA LEU A 107 -17.30 2.32 -8.21
C LEU A 107 -15.98 2.89 -7.70
N GLY A 108 -14.99 2.02 -7.62
CA GLY A 108 -13.59 2.38 -7.46
C GLY A 108 -13.20 2.83 -6.05
N LEU A 109 -12.03 3.46 -5.98
CA LEU A 109 -11.39 3.88 -4.73
C LEU A 109 -12.22 4.89 -3.92
N PHE A 110 -12.91 5.79 -4.61
CA PHE A 110 -13.66 6.90 -4.01
C PHE A 110 -15.18 6.72 -4.12
N GLN A 111 -15.66 5.55 -4.52
CA GLN A 111 -17.07 5.27 -4.77
C GLN A 111 -17.74 6.37 -5.62
N GLN A 112 -17.06 6.73 -6.70
CA GLN A 112 -17.51 7.72 -7.66
C GLN A 112 -18.62 7.13 -8.55
N ARG A 113 -19.57 7.98 -8.98
CA ARG A 113 -20.75 7.53 -9.71
C ARG A 113 -20.77 8.04 -11.14
N PRO A 114 -20.85 7.16 -12.15
CA PRO A 114 -21.03 7.56 -13.54
C PRO A 114 -22.23 8.49 -13.72
N SER A 115 -23.36 8.17 -13.09
CA SER A 115 -24.59 8.98 -13.16
C SER A 115 -24.46 10.41 -12.59
N GLU A 116 -23.43 10.64 -11.73
CA GLU A 116 -23.14 11.97 -11.15
C GLU A 116 -22.03 12.72 -11.91
N GLY A 117 -21.65 12.24 -13.09
CA GLY A 117 -20.68 12.91 -13.95
C GLY A 117 -19.20 12.77 -13.54
N TRP A 118 -18.86 11.76 -12.73
CA TRP A 118 -17.48 11.48 -12.35
C TRP A 118 -16.64 10.89 -13.49
N GLY A 119 -17.27 10.31 -14.49
CA GLY A 119 -16.67 9.66 -15.65
C GLY A 119 -17.40 8.37 -16.01
N SER A 120 -16.94 7.68 -17.03
CA SER A 120 -17.43 6.34 -17.35
C SER A 120 -16.93 5.31 -16.30
N GLU A 121 -17.59 4.17 -16.18
CA GLU A 121 -17.16 3.06 -15.31
C GLU A 121 -15.68 2.70 -15.52
N ARG A 122 -15.26 2.55 -16.78
CA ARG A 122 -13.86 2.26 -17.14
C ARG A 122 -12.88 3.32 -16.60
N GLN A 123 -13.27 4.60 -16.68
CA GLN A 123 -12.43 5.69 -16.18
C GLN A 123 -12.36 5.71 -14.66
N ILE A 124 -13.50 5.54 -13.97
CA ILE A 124 -13.56 5.52 -12.50
C ILE A 124 -12.77 4.34 -11.93
N MET A 125 -12.74 3.21 -12.64
CA MET A 125 -11.96 2.04 -12.27
C MET A 125 -10.46 2.18 -12.53
N ASP A 126 -9.99 3.26 -13.17
CA ASP A 126 -8.58 3.61 -13.23
C ASP A 126 -8.22 4.45 -11.98
N PRO A 127 -7.35 3.95 -11.08
CA PRO A 127 -6.99 4.64 -9.84
C PRO A 127 -6.40 6.04 -10.06
N VAL A 128 -5.63 6.23 -11.14
CA VAL A 128 -5.03 7.53 -11.48
C VAL A 128 -6.13 8.52 -11.86
N TYR A 129 -7.01 8.14 -12.78
CA TYR A 129 -8.13 8.97 -13.19
C TYR A 129 -9.03 9.33 -12.00
N ALA A 130 -9.40 8.33 -11.19
CA ALA A 130 -10.25 8.54 -10.02
C ALA A 130 -9.65 9.54 -9.03
N ALA A 131 -8.34 9.42 -8.75
CA ALA A 131 -7.62 10.36 -7.90
C ALA A 131 -7.53 11.75 -8.52
N GLU A 132 -7.23 11.86 -9.82
CA GLU A 132 -7.23 13.14 -10.54
C GLU A 132 -8.57 13.87 -10.45
N ARG A 133 -9.67 13.15 -10.63
CA ARG A 133 -11.03 13.70 -10.51
C ARG A 133 -11.32 14.17 -9.10
N PHE A 134 -10.92 13.38 -8.10
CA PHE A 134 -11.06 13.76 -6.69
C PHE A 134 -10.32 15.08 -6.40
N TYR A 135 -9.04 15.17 -6.75
CA TYR A 135 -8.24 16.38 -6.52
C TYR A 135 -8.77 17.59 -7.32
N ALA A 136 -9.24 17.37 -8.53
CA ALA A 136 -9.85 18.44 -9.33
C ALA A 136 -11.12 19.03 -8.66
N HIS A 137 -11.89 18.22 -7.95
CA HIS A 137 -13.04 18.69 -7.16
C HIS A 137 -12.59 19.33 -5.86
N LEU A 138 -11.63 18.74 -5.14
CA LEU A 138 -11.10 19.28 -3.90
C LEU A 138 -10.49 20.68 -4.10
N ALA A 139 -9.75 20.89 -5.20
CA ALA A 139 -9.12 22.16 -5.51
C ALA A 139 -10.14 23.31 -5.73
N LYS A 140 -11.39 22.99 -6.10
CA LYS A 140 -12.47 23.97 -6.26
C LYS A 140 -13.09 24.42 -4.95
N ILE A 141 -12.78 23.77 -3.83
CA ILE A 141 -13.33 24.09 -2.52
C ILE A 141 -12.46 25.19 -1.89
N PRO A 142 -12.98 26.42 -1.70
CA PRO A 142 -12.20 27.50 -1.13
C PRO A 142 -11.70 27.16 0.27
N GLY A 143 -10.39 27.29 0.50
CA GLY A 143 -9.77 27.08 1.79
C GLY A 143 -9.83 25.66 2.32
N TYR A 144 -9.96 24.64 1.47
CA TYR A 144 -10.06 23.22 1.87
C TYR A 144 -8.96 22.78 2.83
N SER A 145 -7.75 23.33 2.70
CA SER A 145 -6.60 22.97 3.55
C SER A 145 -6.76 23.40 5.02
N ARG A 146 -7.62 24.38 5.31
CA ARG A 146 -7.94 24.88 6.65
C ARG A 146 -9.25 24.33 7.22
N LEU A 147 -10.03 23.67 6.40
CA LEU A 147 -11.28 23.05 6.86
C LEU A 147 -10.98 21.78 7.69
N PRO A 148 -11.86 21.41 8.65
CA PRO A 148 -11.86 20.07 9.21
C PRO A 148 -11.90 19.04 8.08
N LEU A 149 -11.15 17.93 8.22
CA LEU A 149 -11.05 16.90 7.18
C LEU A 149 -12.41 16.42 6.69
N THR A 150 -13.32 16.14 7.64
CA THR A 150 -14.68 15.69 7.34
C THR A 150 -15.44 16.68 6.48
N VAL A 151 -15.29 17.98 6.72
CA VAL A 151 -15.97 19.04 5.97
C VAL A 151 -15.44 19.09 4.54
N ALA A 152 -14.12 19.01 4.36
CA ALA A 152 -13.50 19.01 3.04
C ALA A 152 -13.91 17.77 2.22
N ALA A 153 -13.79 16.57 2.81
CA ALA A 153 -14.20 15.31 2.18
C ALA A 153 -15.69 15.33 1.82
N GLN A 154 -16.55 15.75 2.73
CA GLN A 154 -17.99 15.86 2.50
C GLN A 154 -18.36 16.79 1.34
N ARG A 155 -17.65 17.93 1.20
CA ARG A 155 -17.93 18.86 0.09
C ARG A 155 -17.56 18.28 -1.28
N VAL A 156 -16.58 17.35 -1.32
CA VAL A 156 -16.25 16.62 -2.55
C VAL A 156 -17.25 15.51 -2.82
N GLN A 157 -17.51 14.64 -1.83
CA GLN A 157 -18.24 13.39 -1.99
C GLN A 157 -19.77 13.55 -1.89
N ARG A 158 -20.25 14.60 -1.21
CA ARG A 158 -21.69 14.82 -0.93
C ARG A 158 -22.35 13.60 -0.28
N SER A 159 -21.60 12.87 0.57
CA SER A 159 -22.03 11.66 1.26
C SER A 159 -23.17 11.92 2.24
N GLY A 160 -23.99 10.92 2.51
CA GLY A 160 -25.01 10.96 3.55
C GLY A 160 -24.45 10.89 4.99
N TYR A 161 -23.14 10.57 5.17
CA TYR A 161 -22.51 10.37 6.47
C TYR A 161 -21.26 11.25 6.65
N PRO A 162 -21.44 12.58 6.82
CA PRO A 162 -20.34 13.53 6.79
C PRO A 162 -19.28 13.32 7.89
N GLN A 163 -19.66 12.77 9.05
CA GLN A 163 -18.73 12.55 10.17
C GLN A 163 -17.92 11.25 10.05
N ALA A 164 -18.25 10.37 9.11
CA ALA A 164 -17.61 9.07 8.98
C ALA A 164 -16.12 9.14 8.59
N TYR A 165 -15.68 10.24 7.97
CA TYR A 165 -14.30 10.43 7.56
C TYR A 165 -13.34 10.70 8.73
N ALA A 166 -13.82 11.24 9.86
CA ALA A 166 -12.98 11.66 11.00
C ALA A 166 -12.17 10.50 11.59
N LYS A 167 -12.76 9.32 11.68
CA LYS A 167 -12.09 8.14 12.25
C LYS A 167 -10.86 7.68 11.46
N HIS A 168 -10.76 8.07 10.18
CA HIS A 168 -9.64 7.72 9.30
C HIS A 168 -8.55 8.79 9.25
N GLU A 169 -8.73 9.95 9.89
CA GLU A 169 -7.74 11.04 9.86
C GLU A 169 -6.39 10.64 10.44
N PRO A 170 -6.29 9.87 11.56
CA PRO A 170 -5.00 9.43 12.08
C PRO A 170 -4.24 8.56 11.08
N ASP A 171 -4.86 7.51 10.55
CA ASP A 171 -4.24 6.57 9.60
C ASP A 171 -3.86 7.28 8.29
N ALA A 172 -4.76 8.11 7.76
CA ALA A 172 -4.52 8.91 6.57
C ALA A 172 -3.36 9.90 6.76
N THR A 173 -3.17 10.43 7.97
CA THR A 173 -2.06 11.34 8.29
C THR A 173 -0.72 10.60 8.28
N LEU A 174 -0.66 9.38 8.86
CA LEU A 174 0.53 8.52 8.79
C LEU A 174 0.89 8.18 7.35
N LEU A 175 -0.10 7.72 6.57
CA LEU A 175 0.08 7.40 5.16
C LEU A 175 0.53 8.61 4.34
N ALA A 176 -0.10 9.77 4.51
CA ALA A 176 0.26 10.99 3.80
C ALA A 176 1.68 11.44 4.14
N ALA A 177 2.04 11.48 5.43
CA ALA A 177 3.38 11.85 5.86
C ALA A 177 4.47 10.96 5.25
N SER A 178 4.20 9.66 5.19
CA SER A 178 5.10 8.69 4.56
C SER A 178 5.15 8.89 3.04
N LEU A 179 4.01 8.76 2.37
CA LEU A 179 3.91 8.71 0.91
C LEU A 179 4.20 10.04 0.21
N THR A 180 4.18 11.17 0.92
CA THR A 180 4.70 12.45 0.43
C THR A 180 6.19 12.66 0.76
N GLY A 181 6.84 11.67 1.39
CA GLY A 181 8.27 11.69 1.72
C GLY A 181 8.64 12.54 2.92
N ARG A 182 7.69 13.19 3.62
CA ARG A 182 7.97 14.00 4.82
C ARG A 182 8.48 13.13 5.97
N ALA A 183 7.85 11.97 6.19
CA ALA A 183 8.34 10.97 7.14
C ALA A 183 9.27 9.99 6.43
N ALA A 184 10.57 10.16 6.60
CA ALA A 184 11.59 9.32 5.98
C ALA A 184 11.59 7.91 6.56
N ALA A 185 11.75 6.87 5.70
CA ALA A 185 11.92 5.47 6.13
C ALA A 185 10.82 4.99 7.09
N SER A 186 9.57 5.43 6.87
CA SER A 186 8.45 5.20 7.79
C SER A 186 7.47 4.12 7.29
N LEU A 187 7.70 3.55 6.10
CA LEU A 187 6.85 2.53 5.50
C LEU A 187 7.65 1.30 5.15
N THR A 188 7.11 0.14 5.48
CA THR A 188 7.61 -1.17 5.06
C THR A 188 6.47 -2.06 4.56
N CYS A 189 6.82 -2.98 3.68
CA CYS A 189 5.92 -4.04 3.19
C CYS A 189 6.67 -5.37 3.18
N ASP A 190 5.97 -6.50 3.33
CA ASP A 190 6.58 -7.82 3.22
C ASP A 190 7.24 -8.06 1.84
N GLY A 191 6.81 -7.31 0.81
CA GLY A 191 7.38 -7.35 -0.53
C GLY A 191 7.20 -8.67 -1.29
N ARG A 192 6.60 -9.69 -0.67
CA ARG A 192 6.36 -10.98 -1.32
C ARG A 192 5.15 -10.90 -2.25
N PRO A 193 5.22 -11.50 -3.45
CA PRO A 193 4.07 -11.56 -4.34
C PRO A 193 2.91 -12.31 -3.67
N ALA A 194 1.70 -11.73 -3.73
CA ALA A 194 0.50 -12.39 -3.24
C ALA A 194 0.20 -13.64 -4.10
N GLY A 195 0.36 -14.85 -3.53
CA GLY A 195 -0.05 -16.10 -4.16
C GLY A 195 0.82 -16.58 -5.33
N GLY A 196 1.99 -16.00 -5.54
CA GLY A 196 2.92 -16.41 -6.59
C GLY A 196 3.76 -17.62 -6.18
N ASP A 197 4.01 -18.52 -7.13
CA ASP A 197 4.94 -19.65 -7.03
C ASP A 197 6.42 -19.22 -7.05
N GLY A 198 6.71 -17.92 -6.96
CA GLY A 198 8.08 -17.39 -6.98
C GLY A 198 8.77 -17.40 -8.34
N THR A 199 8.07 -17.83 -9.41
CA THR A 199 8.69 -18.03 -10.72
C THR A 199 8.67 -16.79 -11.63
N ARG A 200 7.91 -15.74 -11.27
CA ARG A 200 7.83 -14.55 -12.11
C ARG A 200 8.88 -13.52 -11.70
N ALA A 201 9.90 -13.41 -12.52
CA ALA A 201 10.93 -12.39 -12.37
C ALA A 201 10.35 -10.96 -12.46
N GLY A 202 10.87 -10.05 -11.62
CA GLY A 202 10.52 -8.64 -11.70
C GLY A 202 11.08 -8.00 -13.00
N ASP A 203 10.31 -7.11 -13.60
CA ASP A 203 10.70 -6.41 -14.84
C ASP A 203 10.89 -4.90 -14.57
N PRO A 204 12.12 -4.37 -14.72
CA PRO A 204 12.39 -2.93 -14.60
C PRO A 204 11.54 -2.06 -15.52
N ALA A 205 11.12 -2.57 -16.69
CA ALA A 205 10.28 -1.82 -17.60
C ALA A 205 8.85 -1.63 -17.03
N ARG A 206 8.34 -2.61 -16.30
CA ARG A 206 7.05 -2.48 -15.60
C ARG A 206 7.14 -1.45 -14.47
N VAL A 207 8.23 -1.46 -13.70
CA VAL A 207 8.47 -0.45 -12.65
C VAL A 207 8.51 0.95 -13.26
N LYS A 208 9.26 1.13 -14.37
CA LYS A 208 9.32 2.40 -15.11
C LYS A 208 7.93 2.85 -15.58
N SER A 209 7.15 1.95 -16.16
CA SER A 209 5.81 2.26 -16.67
C SER A 209 4.85 2.67 -15.54
N ALA A 210 4.93 2.00 -14.38
CA ALA A 210 4.12 2.33 -13.22
C ALA A 210 4.49 3.69 -12.62
N LEU A 211 5.79 4.01 -12.53
CA LEU A 211 6.26 5.33 -12.10
C LEU A 211 5.72 6.45 -13.00
N VAL A 212 5.83 6.26 -14.33
CA VAL A 212 5.35 7.26 -15.29
C VAL A 212 3.83 7.39 -15.27
N ARG A 213 3.12 6.29 -15.04
CA ARG A 213 1.66 6.31 -14.87
C ARG A 213 1.23 7.14 -13.66
N ASP A 214 1.89 6.95 -12.49
CA ASP A 214 1.48 7.56 -11.22
C ASP A 214 2.01 8.99 -11.06
N PHE A 215 3.24 9.27 -11.47
CA PHE A 215 3.91 10.57 -11.30
C PHE A 215 3.96 11.44 -12.55
N GLY A 216 3.58 10.89 -13.72
CA GLY A 216 3.77 11.58 -14.99
C GLY A 216 5.18 11.37 -15.58
N LYS A 217 5.40 11.94 -16.77
CA LYS A 217 6.64 11.75 -17.54
C LYS A 217 7.87 12.43 -16.93
N ASP A 218 7.66 13.41 -16.08
CA ASP A 218 8.73 14.22 -15.48
C ASP A 218 9.56 13.47 -14.45
N VAL A 219 9.09 12.30 -13.99
CA VAL A 219 9.87 11.44 -13.08
C VAL A 219 11.12 10.83 -13.72
N ALA A 220 11.18 10.76 -15.06
CA ALA A 220 12.33 10.35 -15.89
C ALA A 220 13.10 9.10 -15.41
N PRO A 221 12.46 7.96 -15.09
CA PRO A 221 13.16 6.78 -14.60
C PRO A 221 13.99 6.11 -15.71
N ALA A 222 15.24 5.71 -15.39
CA ALA A 222 16.11 4.94 -16.25
C ALA A 222 16.11 3.47 -15.83
N ALA A 223 15.61 2.58 -16.68
CA ALA A 223 15.61 1.14 -16.45
C ALA A 223 16.88 0.50 -17.02
N ASP A 224 17.54 -0.33 -16.20
CA ASP A 224 18.67 -1.16 -16.57
C ASP A 224 18.25 -2.63 -16.46
N ARG A 225 17.98 -3.27 -17.60
CA ARG A 225 17.51 -4.66 -17.64
C ARG A 225 18.57 -5.67 -17.23
N GLU A 226 19.82 -5.44 -17.61
CA GLU A 226 20.91 -6.35 -17.27
C GLU A 226 21.15 -6.41 -15.76
N ARG A 227 21.04 -5.24 -15.11
CA ARG A 227 21.16 -5.12 -13.65
C ARG A 227 19.85 -5.27 -12.91
N ARG A 228 18.75 -5.52 -13.63
CA ARG A 228 17.39 -5.62 -13.07
C ARG A 228 17.05 -4.44 -12.16
N SER A 229 17.42 -3.25 -12.54
CA SER A 229 17.29 -2.07 -11.71
C SER A 229 16.65 -0.89 -12.45
N VAL A 230 16.03 -0.02 -11.68
CA VAL A 230 15.57 1.29 -12.12
C VAL A 230 16.24 2.33 -11.25
N ARG A 231 16.78 3.34 -11.89
CA ARG A 231 17.35 4.52 -11.24
C ARG A 231 16.47 5.71 -11.52
N ILE A 232 16.14 6.47 -10.48
CA ILE A 232 15.29 7.63 -10.56
C ILE A 232 16.11 8.81 -10.05
N PRO A 233 16.56 9.71 -10.95
CA PRO A 233 17.29 10.90 -10.52
C PRO A 233 16.35 11.80 -9.68
N VAL A 234 16.88 12.36 -8.62
CA VAL A 234 16.23 13.34 -7.77
C VAL A 234 16.99 14.66 -7.94
N PRO A 235 16.58 15.53 -8.87
CA PRO A 235 17.34 16.76 -9.15
C PRO A 235 17.26 17.74 -7.98
N ALA A 236 18.38 18.36 -7.63
CA ALA A 236 18.50 19.35 -6.56
C ALA A 236 17.61 20.60 -6.73
N THR A 237 17.16 20.84 -7.97
CA THR A 237 16.32 21.99 -8.36
C THR A 237 14.82 21.73 -8.25
N VAL A 238 14.39 20.54 -7.83
CA VAL A 238 12.97 20.30 -7.59
C VAL A 238 12.58 21.03 -6.33
N GLU A 239 12.08 22.26 -6.51
CA GLU A 239 11.14 22.83 -5.54
C GLU A 239 9.91 21.91 -5.56
N SER A 240 9.99 20.79 -4.83
CA SER A 240 8.76 20.10 -4.46
C SER A 240 7.96 21.15 -3.68
N ALA A 241 6.69 21.28 -3.96
CA ALA A 241 5.83 22.32 -3.38
C ALA A 241 5.89 22.37 -1.84
N GLN A 242 6.65 21.50 -1.17
CA GLN A 242 6.68 21.38 0.29
C GLN A 242 7.97 20.88 0.95
N GLY A 243 9.05 20.47 0.27
CA GLY A 243 10.14 19.89 1.06
C GLY A 243 11.48 19.57 0.40
N GLY A 244 11.72 19.99 -0.82
CA GLY A 244 13.02 19.84 -1.49
C GLY A 244 13.37 18.41 -1.92
N GLU A 245 14.59 18.26 -2.45
CA GLU A 245 15.16 17.03 -3.03
C GLU A 245 15.00 15.80 -2.14
N ARG A 246 15.35 15.92 -0.87
CA ARG A 246 15.34 14.79 0.07
C ARG A 246 13.94 14.23 0.30
N GLN A 247 12.94 15.09 0.39
CA GLN A 247 11.55 14.68 0.55
C GLN A 247 11.05 13.97 -0.71
N ARG A 248 11.36 14.51 -1.89
CA ARG A 248 11.02 13.87 -3.17
C ARG A 248 11.63 12.48 -3.31
N GLY A 249 12.87 12.30 -2.91
CA GLY A 249 13.51 10.99 -2.95
C GLY A 249 12.84 9.97 -2.01
N TRP A 250 12.45 10.39 -0.80
CA TRP A 250 11.69 9.51 0.11
C TRP A 250 10.30 9.18 -0.41
N GLU A 251 9.62 10.12 -1.03
CA GLU A 251 8.34 9.87 -1.70
C GLU A 251 8.46 8.74 -2.74
N LEU A 252 9.44 8.84 -3.64
CA LEU A 252 9.70 7.84 -4.67
C LEU A 252 10.12 6.49 -4.07
N ALA A 253 10.96 6.50 -3.03
CA ALA A 253 11.41 5.30 -2.35
C ALA A 253 10.24 4.57 -1.65
N GLN A 254 9.38 5.28 -0.96
CA GLN A 254 8.22 4.70 -0.27
C GLN A 254 7.11 4.28 -1.23
N TRP A 255 6.96 4.99 -2.36
CA TRP A 255 6.14 4.52 -3.48
C TRP A 255 6.64 3.15 -3.98
N ALA A 256 7.95 2.97 -4.13
CA ALA A 256 8.53 1.72 -4.59
C ALA A 256 8.27 0.57 -3.60
N VAL A 257 8.43 0.81 -2.29
CA VAL A 257 8.10 -0.18 -1.25
C VAL A 257 6.63 -0.54 -1.26
N SER A 258 5.72 0.43 -1.42
CA SER A 258 4.28 0.21 -1.53
C SER A 258 3.91 -0.69 -2.72
N ASN A 259 4.67 -0.59 -3.80
CA ASN A 259 4.47 -1.37 -5.03
C ASN A 259 5.29 -2.68 -5.07
N ALA A 260 6.05 -3.01 -4.02
CA ALA A 260 7.01 -4.10 -4.05
C ALA A 260 6.38 -5.45 -4.39
N SER A 261 5.26 -5.78 -3.78
CA SER A 261 4.53 -7.03 -4.06
C SER A 261 4.00 -7.10 -5.50
N ALA A 262 3.45 -6.00 -6.02
CA ALA A 262 2.84 -5.95 -7.36
C ALA A 262 3.87 -5.93 -8.50
N LEU A 263 5.02 -5.32 -8.26
CA LEU A 263 6.09 -5.13 -9.26
C LEU A 263 7.30 -6.04 -9.05
N HIS A 264 7.24 -6.95 -8.06
CA HIS A 264 8.34 -7.84 -7.68
C HIS A 264 9.63 -7.07 -7.38
N ILE A 265 9.54 -5.99 -6.59
CA ILE A 265 10.69 -5.22 -6.13
C ILE A 265 11.31 -5.95 -4.94
N GLU A 266 12.60 -6.23 -5.03
CA GLU A 266 13.38 -6.91 -4.00
C GLU A 266 14.06 -5.90 -3.06
N ARG A 267 14.52 -4.76 -3.60
CA ARG A 267 15.33 -3.81 -2.86
C ARG A 267 15.10 -2.38 -3.31
N VAL A 268 15.07 -1.47 -2.34
CA VAL A 268 14.99 -0.02 -2.58
C VAL A 268 16.06 0.67 -1.76
N SER A 269 16.89 1.50 -2.39
CA SER A 269 17.96 2.24 -1.70
C SER A 269 17.80 3.73 -1.94
N TYR A 270 17.89 4.53 -0.87
CA TYR A 270 17.89 5.98 -0.93
C TYR A 270 18.53 6.58 0.33
N ALA A 271 19.24 7.70 0.19
CA ALA A 271 19.84 8.48 1.27
C ALA A 271 20.63 7.66 2.30
N GLY A 272 21.43 6.68 1.84
CA GLY A 272 22.25 5.82 2.68
C GLY A 272 21.46 4.77 3.47
N ARG A 273 20.20 4.54 3.14
CA ARG A 273 19.36 3.47 3.68
C ARG A 273 18.91 2.52 2.58
N GLU A 274 18.66 1.29 2.97
CA GLU A 274 18.18 0.22 2.09
C GLU A 274 17.05 -0.55 2.78
N TRP A 275 15.97 -0.76 2.04
CA TRP A 275 14.88 -1.66 2.36
C TRP A 275 15.00 -2.92 1.50
N THR A 276 14.72 -4.08 2.09
CA THR A 276 14.72 -5.38 1.40
C THR A 276 13.41 -6.12 1.63
N ALA A 277 12.84 -6.71 0.57
CA ALA A 277 11.63 -7.52 0.63
C ALA A 277 11.83 -8.75 1.52
N GLY A 278 10.80 -9.10 2.30
CA GLY A 278 10.84 -10.23 3.23
C GLY A 278 11.45 -9.92 4.58
N ASP A 279 11.92 -8.70 4.81
CA ASP A 279 12.28 -8.24 6.14
C ASP A 279 11.00 -7.82 6.89
N THR A 280 10.61 -8.63 7.88
CA THR A 280 9.35 -8.46 8.62
C THR A 280 9.50 -7.65 9.91
N GLY A 281 10.60 -6.90 10.04
CA GLY A 281 10.84 -6.00 11.16
C GLY A 281 9.87 -4.81 11.21
N ASP A 282 9.90 -4.07 12.32
CA ASP A 282 9.18 -2.80 12.42
C ASP A 282 9.60 -1.84 11.31
N ALA A 283 8.69 -0.93 10.90
CA ALA A 283 8.94 -0.02 9.78
C ALA A 283 10.24 0.79 9.92
N ALA A 284 10.62 1.15 11.16
CA ALA A 284 11.86 1.88 11.44
C ALA A 284 13.11 1.02 11.22
N ASP A 285 13.04 -0.29 11.51
CA ASP A 285 14.16 -1.25 11.41
C ASP A 285 14.29 -1.86 10.01
N ALA A 286 13.21 -1.83 9.23
CA ALA A 286 13.18 -2.34 7.86
C ALA A 286 14.09 -1.54 6.90
N TRP A 287 14.38 -0.28 7.22
CA TRP A 287 15.28 0.57 6.47
C TRP A 287 16.67 0.62 7.11
N ARG A 288 17.53 -0.31 6.75
CA ARG A 288 18.87 -0.44 7.32
C ARG A 288 19.85 0.58 6.74
N LYS A 289 20.78 1.08 7.57
CA LYS A 289 21.88 1.91 7.08
C LYS A 289 22.82 1.05 6.22
N VAL A 290 23.12 1.50 5.01
CA VAL A 290 24.12 0.88 4.15
C VAL A 290 25.49 1.36 4.62
N SER A 291 26.30 0.43 5.19
CA SER A 291 27.70 0.75 5.53
C SER A 291 28.49 0.96 4.25
N ALA A 292 29.30 2.01 4.19
CA ALA A 292 30.21 2.31 3.06
C ALA A 292 31.31 1.24 2.83
N LYS A 293 31.35 0.20 3.67
CA LYS A 293 32.28 -0.93 3.60
C LYS A 293 31.57 -2.16 3.04
N GLY A 294 31.24 -2.15 1.76
CA GLY A 294 30.87 -3.35 1.02
C GLY A 294 32.10 -4.16 0.61
N PRO A 295 31.98 -5.49 0.34
CA PRO A 295 33.11 -6.31 -0.12
C PRO A 295 33.68 -5.72 -1.41
N SER A 296 35.01 -5.68 -1.46
CA SER A 296 35.81 -5.17 -2.58
C SER A 296 35.35 -5.79 -3.91
N GLY A 297 34.63 -5.06 -4.72
CA GLY A 297 34.09 -5.51 -6.01
C GLY A 297 32.88 -4.71 -6.52
N ALA A 298 32.18 -3.99 -5.69
CA ALA A 298 31.15 -3.06 -6.14
C ALA A 298 31.83 -1.71 -6.47
N GLY A 299 31.76 -1.29 -7.73
CA GLY A 299 32.28 0.00 -8.18
C GLY A 299 31.71 1.17 -7.36
N PRO A 300 32.30 2.39 -7.45
CA PRO A 300 31.94 3.56 -6.65
C PRO A 300 30.55 4.13 -7.04
N GLY A 301 29.49 3.40 -6.78
CA GLY A 301 28.11 3.73 -7.09
C GLY A 301 27.08 3.01 -6.20
N ALA A 302 27.57 2.24 -5.19
CA ALA A 302 26.70 1.41 -4.35
C ALA A 302 26.20 2.09 -3.07
N SER A 303 26.67 3.31 -2.77
CA SER A 303 26.12 4.10 -1.66
C SER A 303 24.92 4.90 -2.19
N GLY A 304 23.73 4.64 -1.66
CA GLY A 304 22.52 5.40 -2.02
C GLY A 304 22.78 6.91 -1.85
N SER A 305 23.06 7.58 -2.96
CA SER A 305 23.22 9.03 -2.99
C SER A 305 21.87 9.69 -2.70
N VAL A 306 21.88 10.90 -2.22
CA VAL A 306 20.66 11.72 -2.06
C VAL A 306 20.06 12.07 -3.43
N GLU A 307 20.90 12.02 -4.46
CA GLU A 307 20.58 12.39 -5.84
C GLU A 307 19.81 11.32 -6.64
N GLU A 308 19.72 10.10 -6.13
CA GLU A 308 19.12 9.00 -6.88
C GLU A 308 18.40 7.98 -5.97
N VAL A 309 17.18 7.62 -6.32
CA VAL A 309 16.49 6.44 -5.78
C VAL A 309 16.80 5.25 -6.68
N ARG A 310 17.28 4.15 -6.07
CA ARG A 310 17.56 2.91 -6.79
C ARG A 310 16.58 1.81 -6.37
N ILE A 311 15.97 1.18 -7.37
CA ILE A 311 15.03 0.07 -7.21
C ILE A 311 15.62 -1.15 -7.90
N VAL A 312 15.67 -2.30 -7.21
CA VAL A 312 16.11 -3.58 -7.78
C VAL A 312 14.92 -4.53 -7.77
N THR A 313 14.68 -5.18 -8.91
CA THR A 313 13.61 -6.18 -9.06
C THR A 313 14.13 -7.59 -8.79
N GLY A 314 13.27 -8.44 -8.20
CA GLY A 314 13.57 -9.82 -7.86
C GLY A 314 13.81 -10.75 -9.07
N GLN A 315 14.42 -11.90 -8.80
CA GLN A 315 14.66 -12.94 -9.80
C GLN A 315 13.38 -13.72 -10.09
#